data_b3a80c63e375e02580d90b5941517e6a
#
_entry.id   b3a80c63e375e02580d90b5941517e6a
#
_cell.length_a   1.000
_cell.length_b   1.000
_cell.length_c   1.000
_cell.angle_alpha   90.00
_cell.angle_beta   90.00
_cell.angle_gamma   90.00
#
_symmetry.space_group_name_H-M   'P 1'
#
loop_
_entity.id
_entity.type
_entity.pdbx_description
1 polymer ?
#
loop_
_entity_poly.entity_id
_entity_poly.type
_entity_poly.pdbx_seq_one_letter_code
_entity_poly.pdbx_strand_id
1 'polypeptide(L)'
;MTDISRRCALITGAASLAAAGLPPSPALAAGAARPALPIPAEIRADAQGTIAFSASTGTRRFLPGRTTATYGYNGAFLGPALRLRRGQVVTVEFTNRLPEPTTVHWHGLIIPGKDDGGPHQAVASGGRWRVRLLIDQQAATLWFHPHFYPTTAAQVIKGLAGLLIIDDDDTIRLPLPSRWGIDDIPLIIQDRRFRRDGQFFERMNIIAVTSGYVGNVPLVNGVPYPEARTARGWLRLRLLDGSNARSYLLKASDDRSLYVIGSDGGLLESPVEMKQIVMNAGERFEVMVDGRSGTPFDLVALPFGAPIMRLPPFDAPVPLVTIRPDGADGAGQLPTSPAQLPRLPADLPAVSQELVMNMFRDQAGMMPLMKAGLTEMANSGRGNPAVIARVTSLIEDDPELSRAAQLSANGVNGKPFALGEPGFTAQRGEMLRWRISEGGDQMLHPVHIHGCQFRILSDRGQTPEAYRAGWKDIAPISAGGVSEILLRFPHPAGPDAPYMAHCHILEHEDSGMMAQFTVA
;
A
#
# COMPACT_ATOMS: atom_id res chain seq x y z
N MET A 1 -11.00 -59.22 2.28
CA MET A 1 -11.82 -58.21 1.59
C MET A 1 -12.88 -57.73 2.56
N THR A 2 -12.86 -56.49 2.93
CA THR A 2 -13.73 -55.74 3.88
C THR A 2 -12.95 -55.21 5.07
N ASP A 3 -12.42 -54.00 4.93
CA ASP A 3 -12.37 -53.02 6.03
C ASP A 3 -11.69 -51.66 5.62
N ILE A 4 -11.33 -51.50 4.36
CA ILE A 4 -10.65 -50.28 3.87
C ILE A 4 -11.67 -49.23 3.33
N SER A 5 -12.91 -49.63 3.00
CA SER A 5 -13.88 -48.73 2.37
C SER A 5 -14.64 -47.82 3.35
N ARG A 6 -14.72 -48.17 4.64
CA ARG A 6 -15.43 -47.34 5.66
C ARG A 6 -14.59 -46.21 6.27
N ARG A 7 -13.27 -46.33 6.27
CA ARG A 7 -12.39 -45.27 6.77
C ARG A 7 -12.13 -44.15 5.76
N CYS A 8 -12.15 -44.46 4.45
CA CYS A 8 -12.06 -43.45 3.40
C CYS A 8 -13.32 -42.58 3.27
N ALA A 9 -14.51 -43.14 3.56
CA ALA A 9 -15.78 -42.39 3.47
C ALA A 9 -15.97 -41.38 4.62
N LEU A 10 -15.32 -41.57 5.76
CA LEU A 10 -15.38 -40.64 6.90
C LEU A 10 -14.38 -39.48 6.77
N ILE A 11 -13.31 -39.66 6.01
CA ILE A 11 -12.32 -38.59 5.77
C ILE A 11 -12.78 -37.60 4.68
N THR A 12 -13.56 -38.10 3.69
CA THR A 12 -14.15 -37.25 2.65
C THR A 12 -15.36 -36.43 3.14
N GLY A 13 -16.07 -36.88 4.17
CA GLY A 13 -17.21 -36.16 4.77
C GLY A 13 -16.82 -35.01 5.70
N ALA A 14 -15.66 -35.09 6.37
CA ALA A 14 -15.18 -34.05 7.28
C ALA A 14 -14.52 -32.87 6.55
N ALA A 15 -13.92 -33.11 5.38
CA ALA A 15 -13.31 -32.03 4.59
C ALA A 15 -14.33 -31.07 3.94
N SER A 16 -15.57 -31.52 3.75
CA SER A 16 -16.64 -30.69 3.16
C SER A 16 -17.34 -29.78 4.18
N LEU A 17 -17.19 -30.01 5.48
CA LEU A 17 -17.82 -29.21 6.54
C LEU A 17 -16.91 -28.08 7.07
N ALA A 18 -15.60 -28.18 6.89
CA ALA A 18 -14.66 -27.12 7.31
C ALA A 18 -14.61 -25.93 6.31
N ALA A 19 -15.05 -26.12 5.06
CA ALA A 19 -15.16 -25.04 4.07
C ALA A 19 -16.42 -24.17 4.25
N ALA A 20 -17.33 -24.53 5.16
CA ALA A 20 -18.61 -23.85 5.38
C ALA A 20 -18.53 -22.63 6.32
N GLY A 21 -17.36 -22.27 6.81
CA GLY A 21 -17.19 -21.20 7.80
C GLY A 21 -16.80 -19.82 7.24
N LEU A 22 -16.23 -19.75 6.05
CA LEU A 22 -15.97 -18.46 5.39
C LEU A 22 -17.23 -18.03 4.64
N PRO A 23 -17.70 -16.76 4.78
CA PRO A 23 -18.62 -16.27 3.77
C PRO A 23 -17.91 -16.47 2.43
N PRO A 24 -18.58 -17.09 1.43
CA PRO A 24 -17.97 -17.21 0.12
C PRO A 24 -17.53 -15.81 -0.26
N SER A 25 -16.25 -15.64 -0.67
CA SER A 25 -15.86 -14.47 -1.45
C SER A 25 -17.02 -14.24 -2.41
N PRO A 26 -17.56 -13.04 -2.58
CA PRO A 26 -18.60 -12.82 -3.57
C PRO A 26 -17.98 -13.19 -4.91
N ALA A 27 -18.02 -14.49 -5.21
CA ALA A 27 -17.63 -15.01 -6.50
C ALA A 27 -18.48 -14.22 -7.46
N LEU A 28 -17.85 -13.50 -8.38
CA LEU A 28 -18.56 -12.85 -9.48
C LEU A 28 -19.39 -13.95 -10.12
N ALA A 29 -20.70 -13.97 -9.86
CA ALA A 29 -21.59 -14.81 -10.60
C ALA A 29 -21.37 -14.44 -12.06
N ALA A 30 -20.99 -15.41 -12.89
CA ALA A 30 -20.76 -15.18 -14.30
C ALA A 30 -22.02 -14.50 -14.87
N GLY A 31 -21.89 -13.22 -15.32
CA GLY A 31 -23.00 -12.42 -15.83
C GLY A 31 -23.60 -11.38 -14.87
N ALA A 32 -23.18 -11.28 -13.62
CA ALA A 32 -23.61 -10.18 -12.76
C ALA A 32 -22.99 -8.84 -13.21
N ALA A 33 -23.82 -7.79 -13.28
CA ALA A 33 -23.35 -6.43 -13.59
C ALA A 33 -22.34 -5.99 -12.51
N ARG A 34 -21.15 -5.55 -12.95
CA ARG A 34 -20.14 -5.00 -12.04
C ARG A 34 -20.54 -3.60 -11.58
N PRO A 35 -20.30 -3.25 -10.31
CA PRO A 35 -20.53 -1.88 -9.86
C PRO A 35 -19.59 -0.91 -10.58
N ALA A 36 -20.05 0.32 -10.82
CA ALA A 36 -19.18 1.36 -11.39
C ALA A 36 -18.00 1.66 -10.47
N LEU A 37 -16.80 1.86 -11.04
CA LEU A 37 -15.63 2.32 -10.29
C LEU A 37 -15.88 3.74 -9.77
N PRO A 38 -15.89 3.98 -8.45
CA PRO A 38 -15.95 5.33 -7.92
C PRO A 38 -14.64 6.07 -8.25
N ILE A 39 -14.76 7.29 -8.74
CA ILE A 39 -13.61 8.16 -8.95
C ILE A 39 -13.53 9.13 -7.76
N PRO A 40 -12.41 9.16 -7.00
CA PRO A 40 -12.22 10.12 -5.92
C PRO A 40 -12.40 11.56 -6.43
N ALA A 41 -13.21 12.36 -5.73
CA ALA A 41 -13.38 13.76 -6.09
C ALA A 41 -12.05 14.52 -5.93
N GLU A 42 -11.70 15.36 -6.91
CA GLU A 42 -10.55 16.25 -6.77
C GLU A 42 -10.89 17.42 -5.85
N ILE A 43 -10.02 17.70 -4.89
CA ILE A 43 -10.05 18.91 -4.07
C ILE A 43 -8.78 19.73 -4.36
N ARG A 44 -8.97 20.99 -4.69
CA ARG A 44 -7.92 21.99 -4.88
C ARG A 44 -8.03 23.05 -3.81
N ALA A 45 -6.97 23.81 -3.59
CA ALA A 45 -7.02 24.97 -2.71
C ALA A 45 -8.03 26.00 -3.22
N ASP A 46 -8.76 26.60 -2.31
CA ASP A 46 -9.67 27.72 -2.59
C ASP A 46 -8.93 29.00 -2.98
N ALA A 47 -9.66 30.09 -3.17
CA ALA A 47 -9.09 31.39 -3.55
C ALA A 47 -8.14 31.98 -2.46
N GLN A 48 -8.22 31.50 -1.23
CA GLN A 48 -7.36 31.87 -0.10
C GLN A 48 -6.17 30.93 0.04
N GLY A 49 -6.01 29.94 -0.83
CA GLY A 49 -4.95 28.95 -0.79
C GLY A 49 -5.18 27.88 0.28
N THR A 50 -6.44 27.63 0.67
CA THR A 50 -6.77 26.68 1.75
C THR A 50 -7.46 25.43 1.21
N ILE A 51 -7.08 24.27 1.75
CA ILE A 51 -7.80 23.00 1.61
C ILE A 51 -8.31 22.60 2.97
N ALA A 52 -9.63 22.45 3.10
CA ALA A 52 -10.27 21.98 4.32
C ALA A 52 -10.88 20.59 4.11
N PHE A 53 -10.60 19.66 5.02
CA PHE A 53 -11.22 18.35 5.05
C PHE A 53 -11.29 17.76 6.47
N SER A 54 -12.04 16.68 6.63
CA SER A 54 -12.24 16.05 7.94
C SER A 54 -12.23 14.53 7.84
N ALA A 55 -11.78 13.86 8.89
CA ALA A 55 -12.04 12.44 9.10
C ALA A 55 -13.32 12.27 9.92
N SER A 56 -14.17 11.32 9.53
CA SER A 56 -15.43 11.04 10.22
C SER A 56 -15.81 9.56 10.15
N THR A 57 -16.67 9.13 11.06
CA THR A 57 -17.32 7.82 10.98
C THR A 57 -18.33 7.78 9.84
N GLY A 58 -18.51 6.61 9.28
CA GLY A 58 -19.48 6.36 8.23
C GLY A 58 -19.99 4.92 8.24
N THR A 59 -20.77 4.58 7.25
CA THR A 59 -21.18 3.20 6.99
C THR A 59 -21.17 2.92 5.50
N ARG A 60 -20.84 1.66 5.13
CA ARG A 60 -20.83 1.24 3.73
C ARG A 60 -21.33 -0.20 3.58
N ARG A 61 -21.84 -0.52 2.40
CA ARG A 61 -22.23 -1.89 2.03
C ARG A 61 -21.20 -2.46 1.09
N PHE A 62 -20.37 -3.37 1.56
CA PHE A 62 -19.40 -4.12 0.75
C PHE A 62 -19.92 -5.50 0.39
N LEU A 63 -20.75 -6.07 1.26
CA LEU A 63 -21.34 -7.38 1.11
C LEU A 63 -22.87 -7.26 1.01
N PRO A 64 -23.56 -8.14 0.24
CA PRO A 64 -25.00 -8.14 0.13
C PRO A 64 -25.69 -8.21 1.50
N GLY A 65 -26.64 -7.31 1.75
CA GLY A 65 -27.46 -7.30 2.97
C GLY A 65 -26.70 -6.94 4.26
N ARG A 66 -25.42 -6.56 4.20
CA ARG A 66 -24.60 -6.20 5.36
C ARG A 66 -24.16 -4.74 5.30
N THR A 67 -24.19 -4.06 6.44
CA THR A 67 -23.66 -2.70 6.61
C THR A 67 -22.43 -2.76 7.50
N THR A 68 -21.33 -2.21 7.04
CA THR A 68 -20.04 -2.15 7.74
C THR A 68 -19.83 -0.75 8.28
N ALA A 69 -19.44 -0.61 9.54
CA ALA A 69 -18.96 0.65 10.10
C ALA A 69 -17.60 1.00 9.50
N THR A 70 -17.43 2.25 9.12
CA THR A 70 -16.24 2.71 8.37
C THR A 70 -15.76 4.06 8.87
N TYR A 71 -14.57 4.45 8.45
CA TYR A 71 -14.05 5.81 8.54
C TYR A 71 -13.78 6.33 7.13
N GLY A 72 -13.77 7.66 6.97
CA GLY A 72 -13.42 8.27 5.69
C GLY A 72 -13.05 9.75 5.83
N TYR A 73 -12.31 10.23 4.85
CA TYR A 73 -12.02 11.65 4.72
C TYR A 73 -13.07 12.31 3.82
N ASN A 74 -13.83 13.27 4.36
CA ASN A 74 -14.96 13.93 3.67
C ASN A 74 -16.01 12.97 3.09
N GLY A 75 -16.08 11.77 3.60
CA GLY A 75 -16.97 10.72 3.10
C GLY A 75 -17.08 9.56 4.08
N ALA A 76 -17.78 8.51 3.66
CA ALA A 76 -18.00 7.32 4.48
C ALA A 76 -16.84 6.31 4.43
N PHE A 77 -15.99 6.36 3.39
CA PHE A 77 -14.88 5.43 3.20
C PHE A 77 -13.91 6.00 2.17
N LEU A 78 -12.61 5.87 2.38
CA LEU A 78 -11.55 6.53 1.65
C LEU A 78 -11.66 8.07 1.73
N GLY A 79 -10.97 8.75 0.87
CA GLY A 79 -10.91 10.20 0.81
C GLY A 79 -10.90 10.72 -0.62
N PRO A 80 -10.90 12.06 -0.77
CA PRO A 80 -10.73 12.72 -2.04
C PRO A 80 -9.29 12.56 -2.56
N ALA A 81 -9.06 13.03 -3.79
CA ALA A 81 -7.74 13.31 -4.33
C ALA A 81 -7.42 14.80 -4.08
N LEU A 82 -6.47 15.08 -3.18
CA LEU A 82 -5.98 16.45 -3.00
C LEU A 82 -5.02 16.77 -4.15
N ARG A 83 -5.32 17.80 -4.95
CA ARG A 83 -4.50 18.15 -6.10
C ARG A 83 -3.76 19.46 -5.85
N LEU A 84 -2.44 19.36 -5.84
CA LEU A 84 -1.49 20.42 -5.53
C LEU A 84 -0.61 20.71 -6.76
N ARG A 85 0.10 21.83 -6.73
CA ARG A 85 1.03 22.19 -7.80
C ARG A 85 2.40 22.55 -7.22
N ARG A 86 3.46 22.16 -7.90
CA ARG A 86 4.83 22.59 -7.56
C ARG A 86 4.91 24.12 -7.51
N GLY A 87 5.59 24.64 -6.51
CA GLY A 87 5.68 26.07 -6.21
C GLY A 87 4.51 26.65 -5.43
N GLN A 88 3.41 25.87 -5.23
CA GLN A 88 2.26 26.31 -4.47
C GLN A 88 2.56 26.30 -2.97
N VAL A 89 2.08 27.35 -2.29
CA VAL A 89 1.94 27.33 -0.83
C VAL A 89 0.46 27.08 -0.52
N VAL A 90 0.18 26.02 0.22
CA VAL A 90 -1.19 25.64 0.60
C VAL A 90 -1.31 25.56 2.12
N THR A 91 -2.41 26.09 2.65
CA THR A 91 -2.83 25.83 4.03
C THR A 91 -3.79 24.65 4.04
N VAL A 92 -3.47 23.64 4.83
CA VAL A 92 -4.40 22.51 5.03
C VAL A 92 -5.02 22.63 6.41
N GLU A 93 -6.34 22.59 6.47
CA GLU A 93 -7.14 22.58 7.69
C GLU A 93 -7.83 21.23 7.83
N PHE A 94 -7.35 20.43 8.76
CA PHE A 94 -7.90 19.12 9.06
C PHE A 94 -8.71 19.17 10.36
N THR A 95 -9.89 18.51 10.36
CA THR A 95 -10.73 18.33 11.54
C THR A 95 -10.93 16.85 11.82
N ASN A 96 -10.55 16.39 12.99
CA ASN A 96 -10.84 15.03 13.44
C ASN A 96 -12.24 14.95 14.05
N ARG A 97 -13.17 14.28 13.38
CA ARG A 97 -14.54 13.99 13.89
C ARG A 97 -14.71 12.52 14.26
N LEU A 98 -13.62 11.77 14.37
CA LEU A 98 -13.63 10.39 14.83
C LEU A 98 -13.79 10.34 16.35
N PRO A 99 -14.25 9.22 16.93
CA PRO A 99 -14.33 9.04 18.37
C PRO A 99 -12.98 8.82 19.06
N GLU A 100 -11.90 8.78 18.29
CA GLU A 100 -10.52 8.49 18.73
C GLU A 100 -9.53 9.48 18.11
N PRO A 101 -8.30 9.63 18.66
CA PRO A 101 -7.24 10.42 18.03
C PRO A 101 -6.82 9.83 16.69
N THR A 102 -6.33 10.69 15.81
CA THR A 102 -5.74 10.30 14.52
C THR A 102 -4.65 11.28 14.12
N THR A 103 -3.94 10.99 13.02
CA THR A 103 -3.03 11.91 12.34
C THR A 103 -3.38 11.97 10.86
N VAL A 104 -2.71 12.83 10.11
CA VAL A 104 -2.72 12.83 8.64
C VAL A 104 -1.29 12.91 8.17
N HIS A 105 -0.70 11.75 7.83
CA HIS A 105 0.62 11.69 7.23
C HIS A 105 0.52 11.89 5.72
N TRP A 106 1.38 12.77 5.21
CA TRP A 106 1.49 13.10 3.79
C TRP A 106 2.54 12.20 3.13
N HIS A 107 2.20 10.94 2.89
CA HIS A 107 3.12 9.93 2.40
C HIS A 107 3.75 10.33 1.06
N GLY A 108 5.06 10.54 1.07
CA GLY A 108 5.87 10.92 -0.08
C GLY A 108 6.03 12.44 -0.29
N LEU A 109 5.39 13.30 0.53
CA LEU A 109 5.71 14.72 0.54
C LEU A 109 7.08 14.98 1.18
N ILE A 110 7.85 15.88 0.56
CA ILE A 110 9.13 16.34 1.05
C ILE A 110 8.90 17.67 1.79
N ILE A 111 8.66 17.60 3.09
CA ILE A 111 8.28 18.72 3.96
C ILE A 111 8.96 18.59 5.32
N PRO A 112 9.05 19.68 6.13
CA PRO A 112 9.64 19.61 7.47
C PRO A 112 8.92 18.62 8.39
N GLY A 113 9.66 17.94 9.29
CA GLY A 113 9.10 16.94 10.20
C GLY A 113 7.92 17.43 11.03
N LYS A 114 7.93 18.72 11.45
CA LYS A 114 6.81 19.33 12.19
C LYS A 114 5.51 19.42 11.41
N ASP A 115 5.54 19.28 10.09
CA ASP A 115 4.39 19.40 9.18
C ASP A 115 4.00 18.04 8.55
N ASP A 116 4.74 16.97 8.88
CA ASP A 116 4.73 15.66 8.22
C ASP A 116 3.51 14.78 8.59
N GLY A 117 2.92 15.01 9.76
CA GLY A 117 1.75 14.26 10.22
C GLY A 117 2.06 12.89 10.81
N GLY A 118 3.27 12.65 11.26
CA GLY A 118 3.69 11.43 11.94
C GLY A 118 3.06 11.26 13.35
N PRO A 119 3.49 10.25 14.13
CA PRO A 119 2.89 9.90 15.42
C PRO A 119 2.87 11.03 16.46
N HIS A 120 3.78 12.01 16.32
CA HIS A 120 3.92 13.17 17.21
C HIS A 120 2.88 14.26 16.96
N GLN A 121 2.19 14.26 15.81
CA GLN A 121 1.18 15.25 15.43
C GLN A 121 -0.26 14.71 15.63
N ALA A 122 -0.51 14.02 16.73
CA ALA A 122 -1.83 13.48 17.03
C ALA A 122 -2.90 14.58 17.17
N VAL A 123 -4.02 14.40 16.48
CA VAL A 123 -5.20 15.26 16.55
C VAL A 123 -6.26 14.53 17.36
N ALA A 124 -6.55 15.03 18.55
CA ALA A 124 -7.57 14.45 19.43
C ALA A 124 -8.97 14.43 18.78
N SER A 125 -9.87 13.58 19.27
CA SER A 125 -11.29 13.60 18.87
C SER A 125 -11.88 15.01 19.03
N GLY A 126 -12.54 15.53 18.00
CA GLY A 126 -13.06 16.90 17.93
C GLY A 126 -11.99 17.97 17.67
N GLY A 127 -10.71 17.58 17.64
CA GLY A 127 -9.59 18.48 17.44
C GLY A 127 -9.41 18.94 16.00
N ARG A 128 -8.54 19.94 15.83
CA ARG A 128 -8.17 20.50 14.52
C ARG A 128 -6.67 20.58 14.39
N TRP A 129 -6.17 20.38 13.17
CA TRP A 129 -4.76 20.59 12.80
C TRP A 129 -4.70 21.50 11.59
N ARG A 130 -3.83 22.49 11.66
CA ARG A 130 -3.60 23.45 10.58
C ARG A 130 -2.13 23.45 10.24
N VAL A 131 -1.82 23.17 8.99
CA VAL A 131 -0.44 23.10 8.49
C VAL A 131 -0.31 23.93 7.21
N ARG A 132 0.87 24.56 7.03
CA ARG A 132 1.18 25.33 5.84
C ARG A 132 2.30 24.65 5.08
N LEU A 133 1.99 24.14 3.90
CA LEU A 133 2.88 23.35 3.06
C LEU A 133 3.39 24.17 1.87
N LEU A 134 4.70 24.22 1.68
CA LEU A 134 5.31 24.61 0.42
C LEU A 134 5.56 23.34 -0.39
N ILE A 135 4.96 23.25 -1.57
CA ILE A 135 5.09 22.09 -2.45
C ILE A 135 6.29 22.35 -3.39
N ASP A 136 7.44 21.82 -3.03
CA ASP A 136 8.67 21.98 -3.84
C ASP A 136 9.26 20.64 -4.28
N GLN A 137 8.43 19.85 -4.95
CA GLN A 137 8.84 18.59 -5.56
C GLN A 137 8.16 18.41 -6.91
N GLN A 138 8.70 17.50 -7.74
CA GLN A 138 8.17 17.18 -9.06
C GLN A 138 6.79 16.53 -8.99
N ALA A 139 6.10 16.54 -10.14
CA ALA A 139 4.82 15.86 -10.30
C ALA A 139 4.92 14.38 -9.91
N ALA A 140 3.95 13.95 -9.10
CA ALA A 140 3.90 12.58 -8.58
C ALA A 140 2.48 12.18 -8.16
N THR A 141 2.25 10.89 -8.09
CA THR A 141 1.08 10.28 -7.44
C THR A 141 1.47 9.86 -6.04
N LEU A 142 1.05 10.65 -5.06
CA LEU A 142 1.26 10.40 -3.64
C LEU A 142 -0.07 10.04 -2.97
N TRP A 143 -0.06 9.85 -1.67
CA TRP A 143 -1.26 9.59 -0.89
C TRP A 143 -1.16 10.13 0.53
N PHE A 144 -2.25 10.06 1.29
CA PHE A 144 -2.27 10.40 2.70
C PHE A 144 -3.10 9.39 3.48
N HIS A 145 -2.64 9.10 4.68
CA HIS A 145 -3.26 8.13 5.58
C HIS A 145 -2.94 8.47 7.04
N PRO A 146 -3.63 7.88 8.03
CA PRO A 146 -3.25 8.06 9.43
C PRO A 146 -1.89 7.42 9.73
N HIS A 147 -1.19 7.98 10.71
CA HIS A 147 0.06 7.47 11.26
C HIS A 147 0.04 7.54 12.78
N PHE A 148 -1.12 7.27 13.37
CA PHE A 148 -1.33 7.35 14.81
C PHE A 148 -0.95 6.04 15.48
N TYR A 149 0.27 5.98 16.02
CA TYR A 149 0.79 4.80 16.72
C TYR A 149 0.04 4.55 18.03
N PRO A 150 -0.37 3.32 18.25
CA PRO A 150 -0.25 2.13 17.47
C PRO A 150 -1.64 1.64 16.97
N THR A 151 -2.32 2.46 16.20
CA THR A 151 -3.64 2.16 15.62
C THR A 151 -3.74 2.54 14.14
N THR A 152 -2.60 2.79 13.49
CA THR A 152 -2.51 3.07 12.05
C THR A 152 -3.22 2.00 11.24
N ALA A 153 -2.89 0.73 11.48
CA ALA A 153 -3.47 -0.41 10.77
C ALA A 153 -5.00 -0.44 10.85
N ALA A 154 -5.55 -0.33 12.06
CA ALA A 154 -6.99 -0.36 12.28
C ALA A 154 -7.71 0.81 11.59
N GLN A 155 -7.14 2.01 11.61
CA GLN A 155 -7.73 3.19 10.99
C GLN A 155 -7.71 3.10 9.45
N VAL A 156 -6.66 2.53 8.86
CA VAL A 156 -6.58 2.26 7.41
C VAL A 156 -7.53 1.13 7.00
N ILE A 157 -7.68 0.07 7.80
CA ILE A 157 -8.68 -0.98 7.56
C ILE A 157 -10.09 -0.35 7.50
N LYS A 158 -10.41 0.57 8.41
CA LYS A 158 -11.70 1.26 8.46
C LYS A 158 -11.93 2.23 7.30
N GLY A 159 -10.87 2.63 6.56
CA GLY A 159 -11.01 3.38 5.32
C GLY A 159 -10.30 4.72 5.24
N LEU A 160 -9.44 5.07 6.19
CA LEU A 160 -8.69 6.33 6.12
C LEU A 160 -7.53 6.21 5.14
N ALA A 161 -7.74 6.59 3.90
CA ALA A 161 -6.73 6.77 2.86
C ALA A 161 -7.27 7.70 1.78
N GLY A 162 -6.42 8.53 1.18
CA GLY A 162 -6.77 9.40 0.06
C GLY A 162 -5.55 9.69 -0.82
N LEU A 163 -5.78 10.05 -2.08
CA LEU A 163 -4.71 10.38 -3.01
C LEU A 163 -4.26 11.83 -2.84
N LEU A 164 -2.97 12.06 -3.08
CA LEU A 164 -2.39 13.39 -3.19
C LEU A 164 -1.64 13.46 -4.52
N ILE A 165 -2.09 14.34 -5.41
CA ILE A 165 -1.54 14.48 -6.75
C ILE A 165 -0.77 15.80 -6.83
N ILE A 166 0.47 15.73 -7.26
CA ILE A 166 1.26 16.93 -7.55
C ILE A 166 1.36 17.08 -9.07
N ASP A 167 1.02 18.27 -9.54
CA ASP A 167 1.25 18.71 -10.91
C ASP A 167 2.47 19.65 -10.95
N ASP A 168 3.22 19.62 -12.06
CA ASP A 168 4.25 20.60 -12.39
C ASP A 168 4.17 21.01 -13.87
N ASP A 169 4.93 22.04 -14.23
CA ASP A 169 4.90 22.59 -15.58
C ASP A 169 5.48 21.64 -16.62
N ASP A 170 6.40 20.78 -16.23
CA ASP A 170 7.05 19.83 -17.14
C ASP A 170 6.07 18.69 -17.49
N THR A 171 5.39 18.14 -16.51
CA THR A 171 4.40 17.06 -16.72
C THR A 171 3.16 17.54 -17.46
N ILE A 172 2.70 18.79 -17.21
CA ILE A 172 1.53 19.37 -17.89
C ILE A 172 1.78 19.53 -19.41
N ARG A 173 3.03 19.73 -19.84
CA ARG A 173 3.38 19.85 -21.26
C ARG A 173 3.46 18.52 -21.99
N LEU A 174 3.53 17.41 -21.26
CA LEU A 174 3.57 16.07 -21.86
C LEU A 174 2.20 15.70 -22.43
N PRO A 175 2.15 14.93 -23.52
CA PRO A 175 0.89 14.48 -24.13
C PRO A 175 0.24 13.34 -23.34
N LEU A 176 0.26 13.41 -22.03
CA LEU A 176 -0.32 12.39 -21.16
C LEU A 176 -1.83 12.47 -21.11
N PRO A 177 -2.55 11.36 -20.97
CA PRO A 177 -3.94 11.37 -20.55
C PRO A 177 -4.06 12.13 -19.23
N SER A 178 -5.01 13.08 -19.15
CA SER A 178 -5.13 14.02 -18.03
C SER A 178 -6.57 14.32 -17.59
N ARG A 179 -7.57 13.72 -18.25
CA ARG A 179 -8.98 13.88 -17.87
C ARG A 179 -9.30 12.90 -16.75
N TRP A 180 -9.35 13.42 -15.52
CA TRP A 180 -9.56 12.65 -14.30
C TRP A 180 -10.82 11.79 -14.36
N GLY A 181 -10.66 10.48 -14.11
CA GLY A 181 -11.74 9.49 -14.20
C GLY A 181 -12.18 9.12 -15.61
N ILE A 182 -11.58 9.70 -16.66
CA ILE A 182 -11.95 9.45 -18.06
C ILE A 182 -10.81 8.75 -18.82
N ASP A 183 -9.60 9.30 -18.78
CA ASP A 183 -8.38 8.70 -19.34
C ASP A 183 -7.19 8.76 -18.36
N ASP A 184 -7.29 9.52 -17.27
CA ASP A 184 -6.41 9.53 -16.10
C ASP A 184 -7.17 8.89 -14.92
N ILE A 185 -6.94 7.61 -14.67
CA ILE A 185 -7.77 6.75 -13.82
C ILE A 185 -7.06 6.42 -12.51
N PRO A 186 -7.52 6.96 -11.37
CA PRO A 186 -6.99 6.59 -10.07
C PRO A 186 -7.50 5.21 -9.65
N LEU A 187 -6.59 4.35 -9.14
CA LEU A 187 -6.89 3.01 -8.67
C LEU A 187 -6.23 2.78 -7.30
N ILE A 188 -6.99 2.98 -6.22
CA ILE A 188 -6.59 2.61 -4.86
C ILE A 188 -6.96 1.14 -4.67
N ILE A 189 -5.95 0.27 -4.70
CA ILE A 189 -6.11 -1.18 -4.57
C ILE A 189 -5.96 -1.53 -3.10
N GLN A 190 -6.90 -2.29 -2.56
CA GLN A 190 -6.92 -2.73 -1.17
C GLN A 190 -7.52 -4.13 -1.07
N ASP A 191 -7.30 -4.79 0.06
CA ASP A 191 -8.01 -6.00 0.42
C ASP A 191 -8.66 -5.86 1.79
N ARG A 192 -9.80 -6.51 2.00
CA ARG A 192 -10.52 -6.51 3.28
C ARG A 192 -10.96 -7.91 3.65
N ARG A 193 -11.03 -8.16 4.95
CA ARG A 193 -11.62 -9.35 5.56
C ARG A 193 -12.80 -8.93 6.41
N PHE A 194 -13.90 -9.67 6.30
CA PHE A 194 -15.14 -9.37 7.02
C PHE A 194 -15.47 -10.49 7.99
N ARG A 195 -15.99 -10.12 9.15
CA ARG A 195 -16.62 -11.04 10.09
C ARG A 195 -18.00 -11.46 9.58
N ARG A 196 -18.60 -12.46 10.22
CA ARG A 196 -19.94 -12.95 9.86
C ARG A 196 -21.04 -11.89 9.97
N ASP A 197 -20.85 -10.90 10.84
CA ASP A 197 -21.77 -9.76 11.02
C ASP A 197 -21.59 -8.67 9.94
N GLY A 198 -20.61 -8.83 9.06
CA GLY A 198 -20.28 -7.87 8.01
C GLY A 198 -19.37 -6.73 8.45
N GLN A 199 -18.90 -6.71 9.69
CA GLN A 199 -17.89 -5.74 10.14
C GLN A 199 -16.49 -6.16 9.68
N PHE A 200 -15.56 -5.23 9.60
CA PHE A 200 -14.17 -5.55 9.32
C PHE A 200 -13.60 -6.46 10.41
N PHE A 201 -12.78 -7.40 9.97
CA PHE A 201 -11.99 -8.22 10.86
C PHE A 201 -10.68 -7.47 11.11
N GLU A 202 -10.54 -6.93 12.31
CA GLU A 202 -9.36 -6.17 12.74
C GLU A 202 -8.87 -6.75 14.07
N ARG A 203 -7.86 -7.60 14.04
CA ARG A 203 -7.25 -8.18 15.25
C ARG A 203 -5.74 -8.10 15.16
N MET A 204 -5.12 -7.70 16.25
CA MET A 204 -3.67 -7.77 16.45
C MET A 204 -3.30 -9.06 17.19
N ASN A 205 -3.38 -10.18 16.50
CA ASN A 205 -2.98 -11.51 16.95
C ASN A 205 -1.57 -11.87 16.42
N ILE A 206 -1.12 -13.10 16.68
CA ILE A 206 0.23 -13.54 16.25
C ILE A 206 0.39 -13.48 14.72
N ILE A 207 -0.66 -13.76 13.96
CA ILE A 207 -0.63 -13.67 12.49
C ILE A 207 -0.43 -12.23 12.03
N ALA A 208 -1.19 -11.29 12.61
CA ALA A 208 -1.12 -9.88 12.23
C ALA A 208 0.28 -9.30 12.47
N VAL A 209 0.88 -9.57 13.64
CA VAL A 209 2.22 -9.05 13.97
C VAL A 209 3.36 -9.75 13.22
N THR A 210 3.12 -10.94 12.62
CA THR A 210 4.15 -11.69 11.88
C THR A 210 3.99 -11.65 10.38
N SER A 211 2.79 -11.42 9.86
CA SER A 211 2.52 -11.49 8.41
C SER A 211 1.76 -10.28 7.88
N GLY A 212 1.30 -9.40 8.77
CA GLY A 212 0.40 -8.32 8.45
C GLY A 212 -1.04 -8.79 8.20
N TYR A 213 -1.94 -7.84 8.02
CA TYR A 213 -3.33 -8.08 7.68
C TYR A 213 -3.48 -8.48 6.23
N VAL A 214 -4.21 -9.57 5.98
CA VAL A 214 -4.58 -9.99 4.63
C VAL A 214 -6.08 -10.25 4.55
N GLY A 215 -6.71 -9.57 3.61
CA GLY A 215 -8.12 -9.73 3.30
C GLY A 215 -8.38 -10.83 2.26
N ASN A 216 -9.64 -11.19 2.10
CA ASN A 216 -10.11 -12.12 1.07
C ASN A 216 -11.11 -11.47 0.09
N VAL A 217 -11.35 -10.18 0.22
CA VAL A 217 -12.19 -9.38 -0.68
C VAL A 217 -11.35 -8.23 -1.23
N PRO A 218 -10.96 -8.27 -2.52
CA PRO A 218 -10.27 -7.15 -3.14
C PRO A 218 -11.23 -5.98 -3.33
N LEU A 219 -10.74 -4.79 -3.06
CA LEU A 219 -11.44 -3.53 -3.28
C LEU A 219 -10.60 -2.64 -4.21
N VAL A 220 -11.25 -1.97 -5.14
CA VAL A 220 -10.64 -0.87 -5.89
C VAL A 220 -11.51 0.38 -5.69
N ASN A 221 -10.89 1.46 -5.21
CA ASN A 221 -11.60 2.68 -4.79
C ASN A 221 -12.77 2.39 -3.82
N GLY A 222 -12.59 1.40 -2.94
CA GLY A 222 -13.57 1.01 -1.94
C GLY A 222 -14.77 0.22 -2.46
N VAL A 223 -14.68 -0.40 -3.62
CA VAL A 223 -15.73 -1.24 -4.20
C VAL A 223 -15.16 -2.59 -4.64
N PRO A 224 -15.84 -3.72 -4.33
CA PRO A 224 -15.40 -5.02 -4.83
C PRO A 224 -15.62 -5.16 -6.34
N TYR A 225 -14.58 -5.57 -7.06
CA TYR A 225 -14.64 -5.91 -8.49
C TYR A 225 -15.33 -4.87 -9.39
N PRO A 226 -14.99 -3.58 -9.35
CA PRO A 226 -15.68 -2.55 -10.12
C PRO A 226 -15.39 -2.64 -11.62
N GLU A 227 -16.19 -1.89 -12.39
CA GLU A 227 -15.97 -1.62 -13.81
C GLU A 227 -15.71 -0.12 -14.01
N ALA A 228 -14.65 0.22 -14.74
CA ALA A 228 -14.33 1.57 -15.19
C ALA A 228 -14.67 1.73 -16.68
N ARG A 229 -15.58 2.64 -17.01
CA ARG A 229 -15.79 3.10 -18.38
C ARG A 229 -14.86 4.25 -18.67
N THR A 230 -14.03 4.12 -19.70
CA THR A 230 -12.94 5.04 -19.98
C THR A 230 -12.99 5.55 -21.41
N ALA A 231 -12.20 6.58 -21.73
CA ALA A 231 -11.98 6.98 -23.10
C ALA A 231 -11.38 5.84 -23.93
N ARG A 232 -11.61 5.86 -25.24
CA ARG A 232 -10.89 5.03 -26.20
C ARG A 232 -9.59 5.75 -26.57
N GLY A 233 -8.44 5.19 -26.19
CA GLY A 233 -7.14 5.84 -26.39
C GLY A 233 -6.09 5.24 -25.47
N TRP A 234 -4.98 5.96 -25.31
CA TRP A 234 -4.07 5.70 -24.22
C TRP A 234 -4.73 6.06 -22.90
N LEU A 235 -4.60 5.19 -21.91
CA LEU A 235 -5.10 5.39 -20.54
C LEU A 235 -3.91 5.50 -19.59
N ARG A 236 -3.97 6.42 -18.65
CA ARG A 236 -3.03 6.55 -17.53
C ARG A 236 -3.69 5.99 -16.28
N LEU A 237 -3.19 4.87 -15.79
CA LEU A 237 -3.63 4.27 -14.53
C LEU A 237 -2.70 4.76 -13.42
N ARG A 238 -3.25 5.41 -12.39
CA ARG A 238 -2.52 5.79 -11.19
C ARG A 238 -2.77 4.74 -10.12
N LEU A 239 -1.85 3.81 -10.00
CA LEU A 239 -1.94 2.69 -9.08
C LEU A 239 -1.39 3.08 -7.71
N LEU A 240 -2.17 2.85 -6.67
CA LEU A 240 -1.74 2.87 -5.27
C LEU A 240 -2.04 1.50 -4.67
N ASP A 241 -1.04 0.84 -4.10
CA ASP A 241 -1.28 -0.26 -3.18
C ASP A 241 -1.55 0.31 -1.79
N GLY A 242 -2.83 0.51 -1.48
CA GLY A 242 -3.31 0.99 -0.20
C GLY A 242 -3.73 -0.13 0.76
N SER A 243 -3.28 -1.36 0.51
CA SER A 243 -3.46 -2.48 1.44
C SER A 243 -2.56 -2.33 2.66
N ASN A 244 -2.97 -2.93 3.77
CA ASN A 244 -2.16 -2.91 4.98
C ASN A 244 -0.83 -3.69 4.84
N ALA A 245 -0.87 -4.85 4.15
CA ALA A 245 0.28 -5.74 4.07
C ALA A 245 0.42 -6.47 2.73
N ARG A 246 -0.68 -6.64 1.97
CA ARG A 246 -0.66 -7.45 0.75
C ARG A 246 0.24 -6.83 -0.31
N SER A 247 1.05 -7.65 -0.96
CA SER A 247 1.71 -7.33 -2.22
C SER A 247 0.93 -7.93 -3.39
N TYR A 248 0.93 -7.26 -4.53
CA TYR A 248 0.23 -7.70 -5.75
C TYR A 248 1.20 -7.94 -6.88
N LEU A 249 0.99 -9.02 -7.64
CA LEU A 249 1.55 -9.22 -8.97
C LEU A 249 0.46 -8.91 -9.99
N LEU A 250 0.50 -7.74 -10.58
CA LEU A 250 -0.52 -7.22 -11.48
C LEU A 250 -0.24 -7.57 -12.93
N LYS A 251 -1.30 -7.86 -13.68
CA LYS A 251 -1.26 -8.20 -15.11
C LYS A 251 -2.57 -7.77 -15.80
N ALA A 252 -2.52 -7.44 -17.09
CA ALA A 252 -3.72 -7.34 -17.90
C ALA A 252 -4.19 -8.74 -18.32
N SER A 253 -5.51 -9.00 -18.27
CA SER A 253 -6.10 -10.33 -18.54
C SER A 253 -5.88 -10.83 -19.96
N ASP A 254 -5.67 -9.92 -20.92
CA ASP A 254 -5.44 -10.21 -22.33
C ASP A 254 -3.97 -10.07 -22.77
N ASP A 255 -3.05 -10.07 -21.82
CA ASP A 255 -1.59 -9.99 -22.05
C ASP A 255 -1.11 -8.70 -22.73
N ARG A 256 -1.95 -7.63 -22.79
CA ARG A 256 -1.48 -6.33 -23.28
C ARG A 256 -0.36 -5.79 -22.40
N SER A 257 0.50 -4.97 -22.98
CA SER A 257 1.62 -4.36 -22.27
C SER A 257 1.15 -3.28 -21.31
N LEU A 258 1.81 -3.23 -20.16
CA LEU A 258 1.71 -2.20 -19.13
C LEU A 258 2.99 -1.36 -19.23
N TYR A 259 2.88 -0.08 -19.59
CA TYR A 259 4.04 0.81 -19.71
C TYR A 259 4.15 1.65 -18.45
N VAL A 260 5.06 1.27 -17.54
CA VAL A 260 5.31 2.06 -16.34
C VAL A 260 6.03 3.34 -16.73
N ILE A 261 5.43 4.48 -16.44
CA ILE A 261 5.95 5.81 -16.73
C ILE A 261 6.34 6.59 -15.48
N GLY A 262 5.95 6.14 -14.30
CA GLY A 262 6.24 6.78 -13.03
C GLY A 262 6.24 5.80 -11.87
N SER A 263 6.97 6.14 -10.83
CA SER A 263 7.03 5.44 -9.54
C SER A 263 6.66 6.41 -8.41
N ASP A 264 6.86 6.02 -7.15
CA ASP A 264 6.39 6.77 -5.97
C ASP A 264 6.60 8.28 -6.06
N GLY A 265 7.79 8.70 -6.43
CA GLY A 265 8.21 10.10 -6.36
C GLY A 265 8.17 10.86 -7.68
N GLY A 266 7.65 10.29 -8.77
CA GLY A 266 7.51 10.98 -10.04
C GLY A 266 7.75 10.12 -11.27
N LEU A 267 7.84 10.77 -12.43
CA LEU A 267 7.99 10.10 -13.72
C LEU A 267 9.39 9.49 -13.89
N LEU A 268 9.47 8.43 -14.70
CA LEU A 268 10.70 7.77 -15.14
C LEU A 268 11.31 8.51 -16.34
N GLU A 269 12.57 8.23 -16.66
CA GLU A 269 13.26 8.80 -17.85
C GLU A 269 12.66 8.29 -19.16
N SER A 270 12.17 7.05 -19.15
CA SER A 270 11.51 6.42 -20.30
C SER A 270 10.43 5.44 -19.82
N PRO A 271 9.38 5.20 -20.62
CA PRO A 271 8.43 4.14 -20.33
C PRO A 271 9.11 2.78 -20.26
N VAL A 272 8.78 2.00 -19.25
CA VAL A 272 9.26 0.62 -19.09
C VAL A 272 8.12 -0.33 -19.44
N GLU A 273 8.27 -1.07 -20.52
CA GLU A 273 7.27 -2.05 -20.95
C GLU A 273 7.34 -3.30 -20.08
N MET A 274 6.22 -3.64 -19.46
CA MET A 274 6.06 -4.78 -18.55
C MET A 274 4.86 -5.63 -18.94
N LYS A 275 4.92 -6.93 -18.71
CA LYS A 275 3.75 -7.82 -18.76
C LYS A 275 3.14 -8.04 -17.38
N GLN A 276 3.94 -7.85 -16.36
CA GLN A 276 3.55 -8.00 -14.96
C GLN A 276 4.28 -6.95 -14.12
N ILE A 277 3.61 -6.42 -13.10
CA ILE A 277 4.18 -5.42 -12.19
C ILE A 277 3.98 -5.92 -10.76
N VAL A 278 5.06 -6.02 -9.99
CA VAL A 278 4.97 -6.25 -8.54
C VAL A 278 4.75 -4.91 -7.85
N MET A 279 3.72 -4.83 -7.02
CA MET A 279 3.46 -3.70 -6.12
C MET A 279 3.43 -4.19 -4.68
N ASN A 280 4.03 -3.42 -3.78
CA ASN A 280 4.03 -3.68 -2.34
C ASN A 280 3.25 -2.58 -1.61
N ALA A 281 2.80 -2.86 -0.39
CA ALA A 281 2.04 -1.91 0.42
C ALA A 281 2.73 -0.53 0.46
N GLY A 282 2.00 0.53 0.14
CA GLY A 282 2.47 1.91 0.04
C GLY A 282 3.09 2.30 -1.30
N GLU A 283 3.48 1.36 -2.19
CA GLU A 283 4.03 1.71 -3.50
C GLU A 283 2.96 2.32 -4.43
N ARG A 284 3.40 3.24 -5.29
CA ARG A 284 2.61 3.83 -6.37
C ARG A 284 3.33 3.67 -7.68
N PHE A 285 2.55 3.39 -8.72
CA PHE A 285 3.05 3.42 -10.10
C PHE A 285 2.05 4.14 -11.01
N GLU A 286 2.58 4.88 -11.96
CA GLU A 286 1.81 5.40 -13.06
C GLU A 286 2.05 4.55 -14.31
N VAL A 287 0.97 4.01 -14.85
CA VAL A 287 1.05 2.99 -15.90
C VAL A 287 0.19 3.44 -17.09
N MET A 288 0.80 3.50 -18.26
CA MET A 288 0.08 3.71 -19.52
C MET A 288 -0.36 2.38 -20.10
N VAL A 289 -1.60 2.33 -20.57
CA VAL A 289 -2.20 1.15 -21.20
C VAL A 289 -2.88 1.53 -22.51
N ASP A 290 -2.69 0.71 -23.56
CA ASP A 290 -3.33 0.94 -24.85
C ASP A 290 -4.79 0.46 -24.84
N GLY A 291 -5.72 1.41 -24.83
CA GLY A 291 -7.18 1.20 -24.94
C GLY A 291 -7.76 1.53 -26.30
N ARG A 292 -6.94 1.80 -27.34
CA ARG A 292 -7.39 2.25 -28.67
C ARG A 292 -8.24 1.23 -29.41
N SER A 293 -8.05 -0.06 -29.14
CA SER A 293 -8.91 -1.11 -29.73
C SER A 293 -10.36 -1.06 -29.26
N GLY A 294 -10.63 -0.42 -28.11
CA GLY A 294 -11.95 -0.47 -27.47
C GLY A 294 -12.25 -1.80 -26.79
N THR A 295 -11.34 -2.78 -26.85
CA THR A 295 -11.53 -4.11 -26.24
C THR A 295 -11.42 -4.01 -24.71
N PRO A 296 -12.46 -4.42 -23.95
CA PRO A 296 -12.39 -4.48 -22.50
C PRO A 296 -11.33 -5.47 -22.00
N PHE A 297 -10.75 -5.18 -20.84
CA PHE A 297 -9.80 -6.07 -20.17
C PHE A 297 -9.91 -5.92 -18.66
N ASP A 298 -9.47 -6.92 -17.91
CA ASP A 298 -9.34 -6.84 -16.47
C ASP A 298 -7.88 -6.56 -16.08
N LEU A 299 -7.68 -5.70 -15.08
CA LEU A 299 -6.45 -5.71 -14.30
C LEU A 299 -6.58 -6.83 -13.27
N VAL A 300 -5.66 -7.79 -13.31
CA VAL A 300 -5.74 -9.05 -12.55
C VAL A 300 -4.58 -9.11 -11.57
N ALA A 301 -4.84 -9.53 -10.33
CA ALA A 301 -3.82 -9.97 -9.38
C ALA A 301 -3.56 -11.46 -9.56
N LEU A 302 -2.31 -11.83 -9.83
CA LEU A 302 -1.86 -13.22 -9.88
C LEU A 302 -1.49 -13.72 -8.47
N PRO A 303 -1.50 -15.04 -8.20
CA PRO A 303 -0.99 -15.59 -6.97
C PRO A 303 0.45 -15.13 -6.71
N PHE A 304 0.69 -14.43 -5.60
CA PHE A 304 1.99 -13.83 -5.29
C PHE A 304 2.24 -13.76 -3.78
N GLY A 305 3.52 -13.67 -3.39
CA GLY A 305 3.95 -13.46 -2.01
C GLY A 305 3.89 -14.72 -1.14
N ALA A 306 3.92 -14.52 0.17
CA ALA A 306 3.89 -15.56 1.19
C ALA A 306 2.58 -16.40 1.12
N PRO A 307 2.55 -17.62 1.68
CA PRO A 307 1.35 -18.48 1.61
C PRO A 307 0.08 -17.82 2.11
N ILE A 308 0.16 -17.00 3.15
CA ILE A 308 -0.98 -16.27 3.68
C ILE A 308 -1.57 -15.28 2.66
N MET A 309 -0.74 -14.70 1.81
CA MET A 309 -1.18 -13.81 0.72
C MET A 309 -1.84 -14.58 -0.43
N ARG A 310 -1.66 -15.90 -0.48
CA ARG A 310 -2.28 -16.79 -1.46
C ARG A 310 -3.50 -17.54 -0.93
N LEU A 311 -4.08 -17.10 0.17
CA LEU A 311 -5.37 -17.62 0.62
C LEU A 311 -6.46 -17.23 -0.39
N PRO A 312 -7.49 -18.09 -0.60
CA PRO A 312 -8.58 -17.77 -1.53
C PRO A 312 -9.19 -16.39 -1.27
N PRO A 313 -9.49 -15.62 -2.35
CA PRO A 313 -9.45 -15.99 -3.78
C PRO A 313 -8.07 -15.81 -4.45
N PHE A 314 -7.03 -15.34 -3.76
CA PHE A 314 -5.72 -15.00 -4.30
C PHE A 314 -4.80 -16.21 -4.55
N ASP A 315 -5.30 -17.43 -4.38
CA ASP A 315 -4.67 -18.68 -4.81
C ASP A 315 -4.83 -18.95 -6.32
N ALA A 316 -5.61 -18.12 -7.01
CA ALA A 316 -5.84 -18.10 -8.45
C ALA A 316 -5.81 -16.65 -8.96
N PRO A 317 -5.75 -16.41 -10.28
CA PRO A 317 -5.88 -15.06 -10.83
C PRO A 317 -7.21 -14.41 -10.43
N VAL A 318 -7.13 -13.22 -9.82
CA VAL A 318 -8.29 -12.46 -9.31
C VAL A 318 -8.45 -11.18 -10.11
N PRO A 319 -9.55 -10.95 -10.81
CA PRO A 319 -9.81 -9.67 -11.44
C PRO A 319 -10.05 -8.61 -10.35
N LEU A 320 -9.32 -7.49 -10.44
CA LEU A 320 -9.45 -6.37 -9.51
C LEU A 320 -10.44 -5.32 -10.04
N VAL A 321 -10.29 -4.93 -11.30
CA VAL A 321 -11.13 -3.97 -11.99
C VAL A 321 -11.23 -4.31 -13.47
N THR A 322 -12.44 -4.20 -14.05
CA THR A 322 -12.63 -4.25 -15.50
C THR A 322 -12.51 -2.85 -16.09
N ILE A 323 -11.69 -2.68 -17.10
CA ILE A 323 -11.54 -1.42 -17.83
C ILE A 323 -12.22 -1.59 -19.20
N ARG A 324 -13.21 -0.70 -19.51
CA ARG A 324 -13.93 -0.63 -20.79
C ARG A 324 -13.59 0.67 -21.50
N PRO A 325 -12.71 0.64 -22.49
CA PRO A 325 -12.39 1.82 -23.27
C PRO A 325 -13.42 1.99 -24.41
N ASP A 326 -14.67 2.25 -24.03
CA ASP A 326 -15.82 2.39 -24.95
C ASP A 326 -16.37 3.83 -25.05
N GLY A 327 -15.74 4.77 -24.36
CA GLY A 327 -16.09 6.19 -24.40
C GLY A 327 -15.60 6.93 -25.65
N ALA A 328 -15.71 8.25 -25.63
CA ALA A 328 -15.17 9.12 -26.67
C ALA A 328 -13.63 9.01 -26.77
N ASP A 329 -13.08 9.32 -27.94
CA ASP A 329 -11.65 9.21 -28.19
C ASP A 329 -10.83 10.06 -27.21
N GLY A 330 -9.76 9.47 -26.70
CA GLY A 330 -8.74 10.10 -25.85
C GLY A 330 -7.64 10.75 -26.69
N ALA A 331 -7.15 11.90 -26.25
CA ALA A 331 -6.09 12.64 -26.94
C ALA A 331 -4.68 12.28 -26.44
N GLY A 332 -4.55 11.52 -25.33
CA GLY A 332 -3.28 11.17 -24.73
C GLY A 332 -2.41 10.26 -25.60
N GLN A 333 -1.10 10.33 -25.39
CA GLN A 333 -0.11 9.53 -26.09
C GLN A 333 0.90 8.96 -25.09
N LEU A 334 1.54 7.84 -25.43
CA LEU A 334 2.67 7.31 -24.68
C LEU A 334 3.89 8.21 -24.92
N PRO A 335 4.43 8.90 -23.88
CA PRO A 335 5.60 9.75 -24.05
C PRO A 335 6.85 8.91 -24.25
N THR A 336 7.83 9.41 -25.00
CA THR A 336 9.11 8.73 -25.20
C THR A 336 10.12 9.02 -24.09
N SER A 337 10.06 10.22 -23.51
CA SER A 337 10.94 10.67 -22.42
C SER A 337 10.13 11.51 -21.43
N PRO A 338 9.48 10.86 -20.45
CA PRO A 338 8.61 11.56 -19.50
C PRO A 338 9.33 12.53 -18.57
N ALA A 339 10.55 12.21 -18.14
CA ALA A 339 11.32 13.04 -17.21
C ALA A 339 12.83 12.95 -17.48
N GLN A 340 13.58 13.85 -16.83
CA GLN A 340 15.04 13.75 -16.70
C GLN A 340 15.37 13.50 -15.23
N LEU A 341 16.03 12.40 -14.94
CA LEU A 341 16.47 12.10 -13.58
C LEU A 341 17.93 12.57 -13.40
N PRO A 342 18.28 13.12 -12.23
CA PRO A 342 19.67 13.43 -11.92
C PRO A 342 20.54 12.17 -12.03
N ARG A 343 21.70 12.31 -12.63
CA ARG A 343 22.67 11.21 -12.67
C ARG A 343 23.13 10.86 -11.26
N LEU A 344 23.28 9.58 -11.00
CA LEU A 344 23.91 9.13 -9.76
C LEU A 344 25.36 9.63 -9.72
N PRO A 345 25.89 10.03 -8.55
CA PRO A 345 27.28 10.42 -8.42
C PRO A 345 28.20 9.25 -8.80
N ALA A 346 29.32 9.56 -9.45
CA ALA A 346 30.33 8.56 -9.82
C ALA A 346 30.91 7.88 -8.56
N ASP A 347 31.17 8.68 -7.53
CA ASP A 347 31.64 8.22 -6.22
C ASP A 347 30.46 8.27 -5.24
N LEU A 348 30.01 7.10 -4.82
CA LEU A 348 28.96 6.98 -3.81
C LEU A 348 29.53 7.26 -2.42
N PRO A 349 28.79 7.97 -1.54
CA PRO A 349 29.21 8.15 -0.16
C PRO A 349 29.31 6.80 0.57
N ALA A 350 30.08 6.75 1.64
CA ALA A 350 30.08 5.61 2.54
C ALA A 350 28.67 5.40 3.14
N VAL A 351 28.36 4.16 3.52
CA VAL A 351 27.10 3.88 4.23
C VAL A 351 27.11 4.64 5.57
N SER A 352 26.17 5.55 5.74
CA SER A 352 26.06 6.41 6.92
C SER A 352 25.05 5.89 7.94
N GLN A 353 24.13 5.00 7.54
CA GLN A 353 23.12 4.42 8.41
C GLN A 353 22.79 3.00 7.96
N GLU A 354 22.60 2.11 8.92
CA GLU A 354 22.05 0.77 8.72
C GLU A 354 20.72 0.63 9.47
N LEU A 355 19.71 0.10 8.79
CA LEU A 355 18.41 -0.22 9.36
C LEU A 355 18.17 -1.71 9.17
N VAL A 356 17.97 -2.43 10.27
CA VAL A 356 17.66 -3.86 10.29
C VAL A 356 16.23 -4.02 10.78
N MET A 357 15.34 -4.52 9.91
CA MET A 357 13.94 -4.82 10.25
C MET A 357 13.90 -6.13 11.04
N ASN A 358 13.39 -6.13 12.26
CA ASN A 358 13.42 -7.27 13.15
C ASN A 358 12.03 -7.71 13.58
N MET A 359 11.78 -9.01 13.51
CA MET A 359 10.61 -9.66 14.09
C MET A 359 11.03 -10.46 15.32
N PHE A 360 10.52 -10.10 16.51
CA PHE A 360 10.93 -10.74 17.76
C PHE A 360 10.01 -11.89 18.17
N ARG A 361 8.82 -11.98 17.58
CA ARG A 361 7.79 -12.99 17.95
C ARG A 361 7.56 -14.07 16.91
N ASP A 362 8.46 -14.22 15.95
CA ASP A 362 8.41 -15.32 14.99
C ASP A 362 8.60 -16.71 15.62
N GLN A 363 9.13 -16.77 16.82
CA GLN A 363 9.46 -18.00 17.53
C GLN A 363 8.24 -18.89 17.92
N ALA A 364 7.01 -18.42 17.67
CA ALA A 364 5.79 -19.16 17.97
C ALA A 364 5.44 -20.28 16.96
N GLY A 365 6.36 -20.63 16.05
CA GLY A 365 6.16 -21.71 15.07
C GLY A 365 5.42 -21.32 13.79
N MET A 366 5.18 -20.03 13.57
CA MET A 366 4.56 -19.54 12.33
C MET A 366 5.45 -19.71 11.11
N MET A 367 6.73 -19.38 11.21
CA MET A 367 7.67 -19.51 10.09
C MET A 367 7.86 -20.96 9.63
N PRO A 368 8.01 -21.96 10.50
CA PRO A 368 8.01 -23.35 10.09
C PRO A 368 6.72 -23.76 9.36
N LEU A 369 5.56 -23.32 9.84
CA LEU A 369 4.26 -23.60 9.21
C LEU A 369 4.14 -22.91 7.84
N MET A 370 4.52 -21.66 7.74
CA MET A 370 4.55 -20.91 6.48
C MET A 370 5.53 -21.50 5.47
N LYS A 371 6.72 -21.89 5.93
CA LYS A 371 7.75 -22.51 5.09
C LYS A 371 7.31 -23.88 4.57
N ALA A 372 6.68 -24.72 5.40
CA ALA A 372 6.10 -25.99 4.97
C ALA A 372 4.97 -25.77 3.94
N GLY A 373 4.09 -24.81 4.18
CA GLY A 373 3.03 -24.42 3.26
C GLY A 373 3.57 -23.89 1.92
N LEU A 374 4.64 -23.09 1.93
CA LEU A 374 5.30 -22.60 0.72
C LEU A 374 5.89 -23.75 -0.11
N THR A 375 6.59 -24.67 0.53
CA THR A 375 7.20 -25.82 -0.14
C THR A 375 6.12 -26.68 -0.81
N GLU A 376 5.01 -26.90 -0.14
CA GLU A 376 3.92 -27.73 -0.67
C GLU A 376 3.15 -27.01 -1.79
N MET A 377 2.91 -25.70 -1.66
CA MET A 377 2.31 -24.89 -2.73
C MET A 377 3.21 -24.80 -3.97
N ALA A 378 4.53 -24.70 -3.78
CA ALA A 378 5.48 -24.71 -4.89
C ALA A 378 5.46 -26.07 -5.64
N ASN A 379 5.28 -27.18 -4.92
CA ASN A 379 5.26 -28.51 -5.49
C ASN A 379 3.93 -28.90 -6.15
N SER A 380 2.80 -28.38 -5.65
CA SER A 380 1.45 -28.78 -6.11
C SER A 380 0.76 -27.75 -7.00
N GLY A 381 1.26 -26.53 -7.10
CA GLY A 381 0.63 -25.43 -7.83
C GLY A 381 -0.70 -24.94 -7.22
N ARG A 382 -1.17 -25.58 -6.13
CA ARG A 382 -2.36 -25.20 -5.36
C ARG A 382 -2.08 -25.30 -3.88
N GLY A 383 -2.69 -24.43 -3.07
CA GLY A 383 -2.55 -24.49 -1.62
C GLY A 383 -3.08 -25.80 -1.05
N ASN A 384 -2.32 -26.42 -0.14
CA ASN A 384 -2.81 -27.57 0.61
C ASN A 384 -4.02 -27.16 1.48
N PRO A 385 -5.20 -27.79 1.32
CA PRO A 385 -6.40 -27.44 2.08
C PRO A 385 -6.20 -27.48 3.61
N ALA A 386 -5.37 -28.39 4.13
CA ALA A 386 -5.06 -28.46 5.55
C ALA A 386 -4.24 -27.27 6.03
N VAL A 387 -3.27 -26.82 5.23
CA VAL A 387 -2.47 -25.59 5.52
C VAL A 387 -3.36 -24.37 5.45
N ILE A 388 -4.20 -24.25 4.42
CA ILE A 388 -5.17 -23.16 4.28
C ILE A 388 -6.10 -23.11 5.48
N ALA A 389 -6.69 -24.25 5.88
CA ALA A 389 -7.57 -24.33 7.04
C ALA A 389 -6.85 -23.92 8.33
N ARG A 390 -5.62 -24.41 8.54
CA ARG A 390 -4.83 -24.05 9.73
C ARG A 390 -4.48 -22.57 9.78
N VAL A 391 -4.03 -21.97 8.67
CA VAL A 391 -3.73 -20.54 8.61
C VAL A 391 -4.98 -19.71 8.81
N THR A 392 -6.12 -20.11 8.22
CA THR A 392 -7.41 -19.45 8.41
C THR A 392 -7.84 -19.48 9.88
N SER A 393 -7.73 -20.63 10.56
CA SER A 393 -8.01 -20.75 12.00
C SER A 393 -7.12 -19.85 12.84
N LEU A 394 -5.82 -19.78 12.54
CA LEU A 394 -4.90 -18.87 13.23
C LEU A 394 -5.28 -17.39 13.04
N ILE A 395 -5.73 -17.02 11.84
CA ILE A 395 -6.21 -15.65 11.60
C ILE A 395 -7.47 -15.35 12.43
N GLU A 396 -8.44 -16.29 12.46
CA GLU A 396 -9.78 -16.03 12.99
C GLU A 396 -9.94 -16.37 14.46
N ASP A 397 -9.26 -17.41 14.95
CA ASP A 397 -9.50 -18.01 16.26
C ASP A 397 -8.43 -17.62 17.29
N ASP A 398 -7.18 -17.31 16.87
CA ASP A 398 -6.14 -16.94 17.82
C ASP A 398 -6.53 -15.65 18.57
N PRO A 399 -6.27 -15.61 19.89
CA PRO A 399 -6.61 -14.43 20.70
C PRO A 399 -5.77 -13.21 20.30
N GLU A 400 -6.31 -12.04 20.58
CA GLU A 400 -5.53 -10.80 20.48
C GLU A 400 -4.33 -10.86 21.45
N LEU A 401 -3.21 -10.30 21.00
CA LEU A 401 -2.07 -10.09 21.88
C LEU A 401 -2.39 -9.02 22.93
N SER A 402 -1.85 -9.20 24.13
CA SER A 402 -1.85 -8.09 25.09
C SER A 402 -1.14 -6.88 24.50
N ARG A 403 -1.50 -5.67 24.92
CA ARG A 403 -0.88 -4.44 24.42
C ARG A 403 0.64 -4.46 24.52
N ALA A 404 1.19 -4.91 25.66
CA ALA A 404 2.63 -5.02 25.84
C ALA A 404 3.26 -6.02 24.86
N ALA A 405 2.60 -7.15 24.61
CA ALA A 405 3.07 -8.16 23.68
C ALA A 405 3.02 -7.66 22.22
N GLN A 406 1.99 -6.90 21.87
CA GLN A 406 1.87 -6.24 20.57
C GLN A 406 3.02 -5.25 20.36
N LEU A 407 3.19 -4.26 21.25
CA LEU A 407 4.16 -3.17 21.12
C LEU A 407 5.63 -3.61 21.11
N SER A 408 5.90 -4.86 21.52
CA SER A 408 7.24 -5.46 21.54
C SER A 408 7.41 -6.61 20.55
N ALA A 409 6.48 -6.76 19.59
CA ALA A 409 6.54 -7.90 18.67
C ALA A 409 7.58 -7.70 17.56
N ASN A 410 7.81 -6.45 17.16
CA ASN A 410 8.69 -6.07 16.06
C ASN A 410 9.58 -4.89 16.45
N GLY A 411 10.58 -4.58 15.63
CA GLY A 411 11.45 -3.44 15.88
C GLY A 411 12.42 -3.15 14.74
N VAL A 412 13.24 -2.13 14.96
CA VAL A 412 14.34 -1.75 14.07
C VAL A 412 15.64 -1.73 14.87
N ASN A 413 16.71 -2.28 14.30
CA ASN A 413 18.02 -2.37 14.94
C ASN A 413 17.98 -3.02 16.35
N GLY A 414 17.19 -4.10 16.47
CA GLY A 414 17.06 -4.86 17.69
C GLY A 414 16.20 -4.23 18.79
N LYS A 415 15.47 -3.13 18.51
CA LYS A 415 14.64 -2.43 19.49
C LYS A 415 13.23 -2.19 18.96
N PRO A 416 12.17 -2.43 19.74
CA PRO A 416 10.84 -1.95 19.44
C PRO A 416 10.79 -0.41 19.45
N PHE A 417 9.86 0.14 18.70
CA PHE A 417 9.63 1.58 18.70
C PHE A 417 9.20 2.10 20.08
N ALA A 418 9.79 3.23 20.48
CA ALA A 418 9.40 3.99 21.66
C ALA A 418 9.21 5.46 21.26
N LEU A 419 8.01 6.00 21.48
CA LEU A 419 7.68 7.39 21.12
C LEU A 419 8.56 8.35 21.95
N GLY A 420 9.15 9.37 21.30
CA GLY A 420 9.97 10.37 21.97
C GLY A 420 11.44 10.01 22.13
N GLU A 421 11.89 8.87 21.62
CA GLU A 421 13.30 8.44 21.68
C GLU A 421 13.91 8.39 20.26
N PRO A 422 14.40 9.53 19.68
CA PRO A 422 15.07 9.50 18.39
C PRO A 422 16.33 8.61 18.43
N GLY A 423 16.43 7.70 17.47
CA GLY A 423 17.52 6.72 17.42
C GLY A 423 18.83 7.28 16.88
N PHE A 424 18.77 8.26 15.99
CA PHE A 424 19.96 8.87 15.35
C PHE A 424 19.62 10.23 14.73
N THR A 425 20.65 10.94 14.25
CA THR A 425 20.50 12.21 13.52
C THR A 425 21.11 12.07 12.13
N ALA A 426 20.36 12.43 11.10
CA ALA A 426 20.85 12.51 9.73
C ALA A 426 21.27 13.96 9.41
N GLN A 427 22.29 14.12 8.54
CA GLN A 427 22.79 15.43 8.12
C GLN A 427 21.90 16.02 7.04
N ARG A 428 21.39 17.23 7.27
CA ARG A 428 20.54 17.95 6.32
C ARG A 428 21.31 18.41 5.10
N GLY A 429 20.73 18.19 3.92
CA GLY A 429 21.29 18.66 2.66
C GLY A 429 22.41 17.81 2.08
N GLU A 430 22.98 16.92 2.86
CA GLU A 430 24.01 16.00 2.38
C GLU A 430 23.42 14.81 1.60
N MET A 431 24.19 14.29 0.65
CA MET A 431 23.87 13.05 -0.03
C MET A 431 24.30 11.88 0.86
N LEU A 432 23.34 11.09 1.29
CA LEU A 432 23.52 9.99 2.22
C LEU A 432 23.28 8.66 1.52
N ARG A 433 24.01 7.62 1.94
CA ARG A 433 23.77 6.23 1.54
C ARG A 433 23.36 5.42 2.76
N TRP A 434 22.16 4.83 2.69
CA TRP A 434 21.66 3.95 3.74
C TRP A 434 21.60 2.51 3.25
N ARG A 435 21.80 1.60 4.17
CA ARG A 435 21.64 0.16 3.96
C ARG A 435 20.47 -0.33 4.80
N ILE A 436 19.56 -1.06 4.17
CA ILE A 436 18.36 -1.59 4.81
C ILE A 436 18.35 -3.09 4.59
N SER A 437 18.16 -3.87 5.66
CA SER A 437 18.11 -5.33 5.61
C SER A 437 16.95 -5.87 6.43
N GLU A 438 16.52 -7.08 6.10
CA GLU A 438 15.65 -7.86 6.97
C GLU A 438 16.49 -8.55 8.05
N GLY A 439 15.89 -8.80 9.21
CA GLY A 439 16.59 -9.33 10.40
C GLY A 439 16.69 -10.85 10.48
N GLY A 440 16.56 -11.58 9.35
CA GLY A 440 16.65 -13.05 9.32
C GLY A 440 15.29 -13.75 9.33
N ASP A 441 14.18 -13.02 9.25
CA ASP A 441 12.82 -13.57 9.29
C ASP A 441 12.33 -14.12 7.94
N GLN A 442 13.08 -13.88 6.87
CA GLN A 442 12.78 -14.36 5.52
C GLN A 442 11.46 -13.80 4.94
N MET A 443 11.06 -12.62 5.40
CA MET A 443 9.90 -11.89 4.88
C MET A 443 10.29 -10.71 4.00
N LEU A 444 9.34 -10.27 3.19
CA LEU A 444 9.44 -8.99 2.48
C LEU A 444 8.96 -7.88 3.40
N HIS A 445 9.77 -6.82 3.53
CA HIS A 445 9.42 -5.59 4.23
C HIS A 445 9.47 -4.41 3.23
N PRO A 446 8.35 -3.81 2.84
CA PRO A 446 8.37 -2.52 2.17
C PRO A 446 8.72 -1.44 3.21
N VAL A 447 9.89 -0.83 3.09
CA VAL A 447 10.37 0.16 4.06
C VAL A 447 10.17 1.56 3.53
N HIS A 448 9.41 2.37 4.27
CA HIS A 448 9.17 3.78 4.01
C HIS A 448 10.09 4.67 4.84
N ILE A 449 10.54 5.78 4.23
CA ILE A 449 11.35 6.81 4.89
C ILE A 449 10.70 8.17 4.66
N HIS A 450 10.35 8.84 5.75
CA HIS A 450 9.72 10.16 5.75
C HIS A 450 10.67 11.28 5.34
N GLY A 451 10.14 12.37 4.80
CA GLY A 451 10.83 13.62 4.55
C GLY A 451 11.81 13.61 3.38
N CYS A 452 11.89 12.53 2.62
CA CYS A 452 12.75 12.43 1.44
C CYS A 452 12.16 11.54 0.36
N GLN A 453 12.75 11.64 -0.82
CA GLN A 453 12.69 10.60 -1.86
C GLN A 453 14.12 10.10 -2.10
N PHE A 454 14.25 8.85 -2.52
CA PHE A 454 15.52 8.19 -2.74
C PHE A 454 15.59 7.45 -4.06
N ARG A 455 16.81 7.11 -4.46
CA ARG A 455 17.08 6.17 -5.55
C ARG A 455 17.55 4.85 -4.94
N ILE A 456 16.96 3.74 -5.36
CA ILE A 456 17.47 2.41 -4.99
C ILE A 456 18.74 2.18 -5.80
N LEU A 457 19.87 1.97 -5.12
CA LEU A 457 21.17 1.67 -5.73
C LEU A 457 21.33 0.20 -6.05
N SER A 458 20.90 -0.64 -5.12
CA SER A 458 20.90 -2.09 -5.28
C SER A 458 19.80 -2.74 -4.45
N ASP A 459 19.28 -3.85 -4.94
CA ASP A 459 18.47 -4.81 -4.19
C ASP A 459 19.16 -6.18 -4.29
N ARG A 460 19.50 -6.80 -3.15
CA ARG A 460 20.31 -8.04 -3.09
C ARG A 460 21.62 -7.96 -3.89
N GLY A 461 22.27 -6.80 -3.89
CA GLY A 461 23.48 -6.57 -4.68
C GLY A 461 23.26 -6.52 -6.20
N GLN A 462 22.02 -6.53 -6.68
CA GLN A 462 21.65 -6.40 -8.08
C GLN A 462 21.11 -5.00 -8.38
N THR A 463 21.22 -4.56 -9.61
CA THR A 463 20.56 -3.35 -10.10
C THR A 463 19.03 -3.51 -9.92
N PRO A 464 18.33 -2.49 -9.40
CA PRO A 464 16.88 -2.55 -9.26
C PRO A 464 16.21 -2.71 -10.63
N GLU A 465 15.02 -3.30 -10.64
CA GLU A 465 14.21 -3.41 -11.86
C GLU A 465 13.95 -2.02 -12.46
N ALA A 466 13.99 -1.90 -13.78
CA ALA A 466 13.94 -0.62 -14.49
C ALA A 466 12.75 0.26 -14.09
N TYR A 467 11.60 -0.34 -13.81
CA TYR A 467 10.41 0.42 -13.37
C TYR A 467 10.50 0.93 -11.93
N ARG A 468 11.50 0.50 -11.14
CA ARG A 468 11.85 1.02 -9.81
C ARG A 468 13.08 1.94 -9.82
N ALA A 469 13.65 2.19 -10.99
CA ALA A 469 14.86 3.01 -11.10
C ALA A 469 14.60 4.53 -10.96
N GLY A 470 13.34 4.97 -10.79
CA GLY A 470 12.93 6.36 -10.54
C GLY A 470 13.09 6.78 -9.09
N TRP A 471 12.43 7.88 -8.75
CA TRP A 471 12.30 8.35 -7.37
C TRP A 471 11.34 7.45 -6.60
N LYS A 472 11.79 6.97 -5.44
CA LYS A 472 11.06 6.09 -4.55
C LYS A 472 11.00 6.68 -3.15
N ASP A 473 9.99 6.29 -2.39
CA ASP A 473 9.92 6.49 -0.94
C ASP A 473 9.62 5.17 -0.19
N ILE A 474 9.34 4.10 -0.95
CA ILE A 474 9.28 2.73 -0.47
C ILE A 474 10.43 1.91 -1.07
N ALA A 475 11.26 1.31 -0.20
CA ALA A 475 12.27 0.32 -0.58
C ALA A 475 11.75 -1.08 -0.22
N PRO A 476 11.44 -1.96 -1.19
CA PRO A 476 11.08 -3.33 -0.90
C PRO A 476 12.32 -4.13 -0.49
N ILE A 477 12.38 -4.57 0.75
CA ILE A 477 13.47 -5.44 1.25
C ILE A 477 12.97 -6.87 1.14
N SER A 478 13.45 -7.57 0.15
CA SER A 478 13.06 -8.97 -0.10
C SER A 478 13.59 -9.89 0.99
N ALA A 479 12.96 -11.05 1.15
CA ALA A 479 13.41 -12.12 2.06
C ALA A 479 14.90 -12.45 1.88
N GLY A 480 15.70 -12.41 2.95
CA GLY A 480 17.15 -12.58 2.92
C GLY A 480 17.90 -11.42 2.23
N GLY A 481 17.22 -10.29 1.96
CA GLY A 481 17.73 -9.22 1.15
C GLY A 481 18.37 -8.07 1.91
N VAL A 482 19.22 -7.35 1.18
CA VAL A 482 19.80 -6.07 1.58
C VAL A 482 19.62 -5.11 0.43
N SER A 483 19.01 -3.96 0.69
CA SER A 483 18.88 -2.87 -0.27
C SER A 483 19.75 -1.70 0.16
N GLU A 484 20.36 -1.04 -0.82
CA GLU A 484 21.08 0.22 -0.60
C GLU A 484 20.36 1.34 -1.34
N ILE A 485 20.19 2.46 -0.65
CA ILE A 485 19.50 3.63 -1.17
C ILE A 485 20.36 4.88 -1.06
N LEU A 486 20.16 5.80 -1.99
CA LEU A 486 20.77 7.12 -2.01
C LEU A 486 19.69 8.18 -1.79
N LEU A 487 19.85 9.00 -0.76
CA LEU A 487 18.83 9.96 -0.31
C LEU A 487 19.46 11.27 0.17
N ARG A 488 18.62 12.30 0.30
CA ARG A 488 18.98 13.59 0.89
C ARG A 488 17.75 14.19 1.59
N PHE A 489 17.94 14.74 2.77
CA PHE A 489 16.91 15.46 3.52
C PHE A 489 17.04 16.96 3.32
N PRO A 490 16.14 17.62 2.57
CA PRO A 490 16.25 19.09 2.39
C PRO A 490 15.70 19.86 3.58
N HIS A 491 14.84 19.26 4.40
CA HIS A 491 14.16 19.91 5.51
C HIS A 491 14.61 19.37 6.86
N PRO A 492 14.52 20.19 7.94
CA PRO A 492 14.84 19.75 9.29
C PRO A 492 13.70 18.91 9.89
N ALA A 493 14.09 18.02 10.82
CA ALA A 493 13.18 17.31 11.71
C ALA A 493 13.78 17.32 13.12
N GLY A 494 13.15 18.07 14.03
CA GLY A 494 13.60 18.19 15.42
C GLY A 494 13.12 17.04 16.30
N PRO A 495 13.57 16.97 17.56
CA PRO A 495 13.21 15.91 18.49
C PRO A 495 11.70 15.88 18.83
N ASP A 496 11.00 17.01 18.76
CA ASP A 496 9.56 17.09 19.02
C ASP A 496 8.71 16.58 17.85
N ALA A 497 9.30 16.50 16.66
CA ALA A 497 8.65 16.03 15.44
C ALA A 497 9.70 15.39 14.49
N PRO A 498 10.30 14.28 14.91
CA PRO A 498 11.27 13.53 14.10
C PRO A 498 10.59 12.88 12.89
N TYR A 499 11.37 12.56 11.87
CA TYR A 499 10.92 11.69 10.80
C TYR A 499 10.91 10.21 11.25
N MET A 500 10.14 9.41 10.52
CA MET A 500 10.04 7.97 10.72
C MET A 500 10.74 7.23 9.57
N ALA A 501 11.32 6.06 9.91
CA ALA A 501 11.69 5.01 8.97
C ALA A 501 11.07 3.71 9.48
N HIS A 502 10.19 3.09 8.70
CA HIS A 502 9.39 1.96 9.18
C HIS A 502 9.04 0.98 8.08
N CYS A 503 8.70 -0.25 8.46
CA CYS A 503 8.05 -1.19 7.57
C CYS A 503 6.63 -0.69 7.26
N HIS A 504 6.24 -0.68 5.99
CA HIS A 504 4.90 -0.24 5.57
C HIS A 504 3.86 -1.39 5.57
N ILE A 505 4.19 -2.55 6.14
CA ILE A 505 3.17 -3.45 6.66
C ILE A 505 2.67 -2.81 7.95
N LEU A 506 1.44 -2.30 7.94
CA LEU A 506 0.93 -1.41 8.99
C LEU A 506 0.83 -2.11 10.36
N GLU A 507 0.62 -3.42 10.37
CA GLU A 507 0.64 -4.22 11.59
C GLU A 507 2.06 -4.37 12.16
N HIS A 508 3.11 -4.38 11.29
CA HIS A 508 4.50 -4.34 11.72
C HIS A 508 4.85 -2.96 12.31
N GLU A 509 4.41 -1.88 11.66
CA GLU A 509 4.52 -0.52 12.15
C GLU A 509 3.91 -0.39 13.55
N ASP A 510 2.62 -0.76 13.70
CA ASP A 510 1.86 -0.69 14.97
C ASP A 510 2.38 -1.65 16.04
N SER A 511 3.25 -2.59 15.69
CA SER A 511 3.88 -3.52 16.63
C SER A 511 5.37 -3.24 16.87
N GLY A 512 5.85 -2.07 16.43
CA GLY A 512 7.16 -1.53 16.79
C GLY A 512 8.23 -1.59 15.71
N MET A 513 7.95 -2.05 14.46
CA MET A 513 8.94 -2.04 13.36
C MET A 513 9.08 -0.63 12.76
N MET A 514 9.45 0.30 13.61
CA MET A 514 9.62 1.71 13.28
C MET A 514 10.80 2.30 14.06
N ALA A 515 11.53 3.22 13.44
CA ALA A 515 12.55 4.05 14.05
C ALA A 515 12.23 5.52 13.77
N GLN A 516 12.53 6.39 14.72
CA GLN A 516 12.45 7.83 14.56
C GLN A 516 13.84 8.45 14.55
N PHE A 517 14.02 9.50 13.76
CA PHE A 517 15.30 10.16 13.62
C PHE A 517 15.14 11.66 13.38
N THR A 518 16.13 12.41 13.83
CA THR A 518 16.20 13.86 13.58
C THR A 518 16.99 14.16 12.33
N VAL A 519 16.78 15.37 11.78
CA VAL A 519 17.56 15.93 10.66
C VAL A 519 18.03 17.33 11.04
N ALA A 520 19.34 17.55 11.13
CA ALA A 520 19.94 18.81 11.56
C ALA A 520 21.01 19.32 10.57
#